data_dbe8be37bcf38a18f513af283b6b3c64
#
_entry.id   dbe8be37bcf38a18f513af283b6b3c64
#
_cell.length_a   1.000
_cell.length_b   1.000
_cell.length_c   1.000
_cell.angle_alpha   90.00
_cell.angle_beta   90.00
_cell.angle_gamma   90.00
#
_symmetry.space_group_name_H-M   'P 1'
#
loop_
_entity.id
_entity.type
_entity.pdbx_description
1 polymer ?
#
loop_
_entity_poly.entity_id
_entity_poly.type
_entity_poly.pdbx_seq_one_letter_code
_entity_poly.pdbx_strand_id
1 'polypeptide(L)' 'MKRVAVLMAEGYEEGETLTIVDLLRRGGIECHTFSFHEEYVKGMHGMYVKADKIFGEEIKEYDVLVLPG' A
#
# COMPACT_ATOMS: atom_id res chain seq x y z
N MET A 1 1.83 17.39 -7.85
CA MET A 1 1.57 15.99 -8.19
C MET A 1 0.97 15.28 -7.00
N LYS A 2 -0.06 14.49 -7.22
CA LYS A 2 -0.69 13.74 -6.13
C LYS A 2 0.14 12.54 -5.72
N ARG A 3 0.16 12.28 -4.44
CA ARG A 3 0.85 11.12 -3.87
C ARG A 3 -0.18 10.24 -3.19
N VAL A 4 -0.12 8.94 -3.46
CA VAL A 4 -1.09 7.98 -2.96
C VAL A 4 -0.40 6.97 -2.04
N ALA A 5 -0.97 6.77 -0.87
CA ALA A 5 -0.51 5.77 0.08
C ALA A 5 -1.55 4.65 0.14
N VAL A 6 -1.12 3.42 -0.11
CA VAL A 6 -1.99 2.25 -0.05
C VAL A 6 -1.63 1.49 1.21
N LEU A 7 -2.59 1.39 2.14
CA LEU A 7 -2.35 0.79 3.44
C LEU A 7 -2.62 -0.71 3.39
N MET A 8 -1.65 -1.50 3.83
CA MET A 8 -1.76 -2.96 3.85
C MET A 8 -1.80 -3.44 5.29
N ALA A 9 -2.98 -3.84 5.74
CA ALA A 9 -3.13 -4.48 7.05
C ALA A 9 -3.11 -5.99 6.83
N GLU A 10 -2.69 -6.74 7.84
CA GLU A 10 -2.68 -8.19 7.73
C GLU A 10 -4.07 -8.70 7.32
N GLY A 11 -4.09 -9.62 6.37
CA GLY A 11 -5.36 -10.14 5.86
C GLY A 11 -5.92 -9.37 4.68
N TYR A 12 -5.19 -8.39 4.16
CA TYR A 12 -5.65 -7.62 3.01
C TYR A 12 -5.73 -8.50 1.75
N GLU A 13 -6.50 -8.05 0.76
CA GLU A 13 -6.64 -8.80 -0.50
C GLU A 13 -5.47 -8.45 -1.43
N GLU A 14 -4.55 -9.39 -1.60
CA GLU A 14 -3.32 -9.15 -2.36
C GLU A 14 -3.57 -8.77 -3.82
N GLY A 15 -4.46 -9.50 -4.49
CA GLY A 15 -4.70 -9.26 -5.89
C GLY A 15 -5.25 -7.88 -6.18
N GLU A 16 -6.26 -7.48 -5.43
CA GLU A 16 -6.87 -6.16 -5.61
C GLU A 16 -5.89 -5.06 -5.26
N THR A 17 -5.19 -5.21 -4.13
CA THR A 17 -4.30 -4.18 -3.64
C THR A 17 -3.12 -3.94 -4.58
N LEU A 18 -2.47 -5.02 -5.00
CA LEU A 18 -1.29 -4.88 -5.84
C LEU A 18 -1.67 -4.43 -7.25
N THR A 19 -2.87 -4.79 -7.72
CA THR A 19 -3.36 -4.31 -9.00
C THR A 19 -3.56 -2.79 -8.97
N ILE A 20 -4.12 -2.27 -7.88
CA ILE A 20 -4.28 -0.82 -7.72
C ILE A 20 -2.92 -0.13 -7.78
N VAL A 21 -1.96 -0.64 -7.03
CA VAL A 21 -0.62 -0.05 -7.01
C VAL A 21 0.00 -0.08 -8.40
N ASP A 22 -0.10 -1.21 -9.07
CA ASP A 22 0.44 -1.39 -10.41
C ASP A 22 -0.15 -0.37 -11.37
N LEU A 23 -1.49 -0.27 -11.40
CA LEU A 23 -2.18 0.64 -12.30
C LEU A 23 -1.83 2.09 -12.04
N LEU A 24 -1.75 2.49 -10.78
CA LEU A 24 -1.41 3.86 -10.43
C LEU A 24 0.01 4.21 -10.88
N ARG A 25 0.94 3.30 -10.62
CA ARG A 25 2.33 3.53 -11.02
C ARG A 25 2.50 3.56 -12.53
N ARG A 26 1.77 2.71 -13.23
CA ARG A 26 1.81 2.69 -14.70
C ARG A 26 1.24 3.99 -15.27
N GLY A 27 0.31 4.61 -14.54
CA GLY A 27 -0.26 5.89 -14.94
C GLY A 27 0.59 7.09 -14.55
N GLY A 28 1.78 6.86 -13.98
CA GLY A 28 2.66 7.95 -13.61
C GLY A 28 2.35 8.60 -12.29
N ILE A 29 1.51 7.98 -11.46
CA ILE A 29 1.15 8.51 -10.15
C ILE A 29 2.09 7.94 -9.11
N GLU A 30 2.62 8.81 -8.24
CA GLU A 30 3.50 8.36 -7.17
C GLU A 30 2.64 7.60 -6.15
N CYS A 31 2.94 6.30 -5.97
CA CYS A 31 2.14 5.43 -5.14
C CYS A 31 3.06 4.52 -4.33
N HIS A 32 2.86 4.52 -3.01
CA HIS A 32 3.66 3.69 -2.10
C HIS A 32 2.76 2.87 -1.22
N THR A 33 3.20 1.63 -0.92
CA THR A 33 2.48 0.78 0.02
C THR A 33 3.03 1.02 1.42
N PHE A 34 2.13 1.01 2.40
CA PHE A 34 2.48 1.20 3.80
C PHE A 34 1.95 0.04 4.63
N SER A 35 2.81 -0.50 5.48
CA SER A 35 2.35 -1.43 6.51
C SER A 35 2.18 -0.64 7.80
N PHE A 36 1.56 -1.25 8.80
CA PHE A 36 1.36 -0.56 10.07
C PHE A 36 2.52 -0.79 11.04
N HIS A 37 3.09 -1.98 11.04
CA HIS A 37 4.17 -2.29 12.00
C HIS A 37 5.32 -3.06 11.38
N GLU A 38 5.03 -4.00 10.50
CA GLU A 38 6.03 -4.94 10.02
C GLU A 38 6.42 -4.67 8.59
N GLU A 39 7.65 -5.03 8.25
CA GLU A 39 8.15 -4.84 6.89
C GLU A 39 7.38 -5.69 5.89
N TYR A 40 7.07 -6.93 6.27
CA TYR A 40 6.33 -7.86 5.42
C TYR A 40 4.92 -8.05 5.96
N VAL A 41 3.94 -7.95 5.07
CA VAL A 41 2.54 -8.06 5.45
C VAL A 41 1.92 -9.28 4.77
N LYS A 42 1.28 -10.14 5.55
CA LYS A 42 0.63 -11.33 5.03
C LYS A 42 -0.78 -11.02 4.59
N GLY A 43 -1.10 -11.29 3.33
CA GLY A 43 -2.44 -11.08 2.81
C GLY A 43 -3.37 -12.24 3.10
N MET A 44 -4.62 -12.11 2.69
CA MET A 44 -5.64 -13.11 2.99
C MET A 44 -5.39 -14.44 2.28
N HIS A 45 -4.61 -14.43 1.21
CA HIS A 45 -4.27 -15.65 0.48
C HIS A 45 -2.89 -16.18 0.85
N GLY A 46 -2.32 -15.69 1.95
CA GLY A 46 -1.08 -16.24 2.50
C GLY A 46 0.21 -15.70 1.90
N MET A 47 0.12 -14.74 1.01
CA MET A 47 1.32 -14.17 0.41
C MET A 47 1.92 -13.08 1.29
N TYR A 48 3.24 -13.11 1.46
CA TYR A 48 3.93 -12.06 2.20
C TYR A 48 4.47 -11.04 1.22
N VAL A 49 4.08 -9.79 1.40
CA VAL A 49 4.51 -8.71 0.52
C VAL A 49 5.25 -7.66 1.34
N LYS A 50 6.41 -7.27 0.85
CA LYS A 50 7.19 -6.23 1.53
C LYS A 50 6.56 -4.87 1.21
N ALA A 51 6.22 -4.12 2.27
CA ALA A 51 5.71 -2.78 2.09
C ALA A 51 6.85 -1.84 1.73
N ASP A 52 6.55 -0.80 0.96
CA ASP A 52 7.55 0.21 0.65
C ASP A 52 7.97 0.97 1.90
N LYS A 53 7.02 1.25 2.78
CA LYS A 53 7.25 2.07 3.98
C LYS A 53 6.40 1.55 5.13
N ILE A 54 6.73 2.03 6.33
CA ILE A 54 5.96 1.70 7.53
C ILE A 54 5.22 2.96 7.96
N PHE A 55 3.97 2.80 8.38
CA PHE A 55 3.10 3.89 8.80
C PHE A 55 3.79 4.76 9.87
N GLY A 56 3.76 6.06 9.68
CA GLY A 56 4.37 7.00 10.60
C GLY A 56 4.10 8.42 10.14
N GLU A 57 4.93 9.36 10.56
CA GLU A 57 4.74 10.78 10.27
C GLU A 57 4.68 11.07 8.77
N GLU A 58 5.41 10.32 7.99
CA GLU A 58 5.47 10.56 6.54
C GLU A 58 4.12 10.43 5.86
N ILE A 59 3.19 9.69 6.46
CA ILE A 59 1.86 9.49 5.86
C ILE A 59 1.15 10.84 5.63
N LYS A 60 1.49 11.84 6.42
CA LYS A 60 0.87 13.16 6.30
C LYS A 60 1.21 13.87 5.00
N GLU A 61 2.25 13.39 4.31
CA GLU A 61 2.69 14.01 3.06
C GLU A 61 1.94 13.46 1.84
N TYR A 62 1.03 12.53 2.06
CA TYR A 62 0.27 11.91 0.99
C TYR A 62 -1.10 12.54 0.86
N ASP A 63 -1.55 12.66 -0.39
CA ASP A 63 -2.82 13.32 -0.69
C ASP A 63 -4.01 12.37 -0.57
N VAL A 64 -3.79 11.10 -0.84
CA VAL A 64 -4.85 10.09 -0.86
C VAL A 64 -4.42 8.87 -0.08
N LEU A 65 -5.31 8.35 0.76
CA LEU A 65 -5.09 7.09 1.46
C LEU A 65 -6.07 6.07 0.93
N VAL A 66 -5.55 4.92 0.51
CA VAL A 66 -6.37 3.82 0.02
C VAL A 66 -6.37 2.71 1.04
N LEU A 67 -7.56 2.27 1.45
CA LEU A 67 -7.73 1.20 2.42
C LEU A 67 -8.41 0.02 1.70
N PRO A 68 -7.62 -0.87 1.09
CA PRO A 68 -8.22 -2.00 0.39
C PRO A 68 -8.82 -3.00 1.36
N GLY A 69 -9.76 -3.75 0.89
CA GLY A 69 -10.49 -4.74 1.70
C GLY A 69 -9.67 -5.97 2.06
#